data_141e1d3d2d092c507b36ebe6c0f020af
#
_entry.id   141e1d3d2d092c507b36ebe6c0f020af
#
_cell.length_a   1.000
_cell.length_b   1.000
_cell.length_c   1.000
_cell.angle_alpha   90.00
_cell.angle_beta   90.00
_cell.angle_gamma   90.00
#
_symmetry.space_group_name_H-M   'P 1'
#
loop_
_entity.id
_entity.type
_entity.pdbx_description
1 polymer ?
#
loop_
_entity_poly.entity_id
_entity_poly.type
_entity_poly.pdbx_seq_one_letter_code
_entity_poly.pdbx_strand_id
1 'polypeptide(L)'
;MIFLRKSKLAAPVSILFLLVLFSAIWTPRLRYASQVGRLTEEILFSADFRSQPVSDEMMSLVKEWDSPGEAAGLFWLESDFLREKTSLSIENLSERRERWAVRPGWSTYLSACRAVWDDVVYFPVASASNRPDVSVTFEDSWLFGRSYGGERGHEGTDIMATVNERGMYPVISMTDGIVENKGWLE
;
A
#
# COMPACT_ATOMS: atom_id res chain seq x y z
N MET A 1 -4.22 -53.79 32.86
CA MET A 1 -4.60 -52.49 33.41
C MET A 1 -3.51 -51.48 33.11
N ILE A 2 -3.61 -50.78 31.95
CA ILE A 2 -2.57 -49.87 31.41
C ILE A 2 -3.25 -48.49 31.27
N PHE A 3 -3.26 -47.73 32.33
CA PHE A 3 -3.94 -46.42 32.35
C PHE A 3 -3.03 -45.23 32.70
N LEU A 4 -1.73 -45.38 32.83
CA LEU A 4 -0.87 -44.31 33.40
C LEU A 4 0.23 -43.75 32.50
N ARG A 5 0.16 -43.94 31.17
CA ARG A 5 1.20 -43.37 30.28
C ARG A 5 0.78 -42.24 29.38
N LYS A 6 -0.51 -41.91 29.27
CA LYS A 6 -1.03 -40.85 28.40
C LYS A 6 -0.80 -39.42 28.92
N SER A 7 -0.68 -39.23 30.23
CA SER A 7 -0.52 -37.90 30.81
C SER A 7 0.89 -37.30 30.70
N LYS A 8 1.92 -38.13 30.54
CA LYS A 8 3.33 -37.63 30.46
C LYS A 8 3.72 -37.00 29.12
N LEU A 9 2.98 -37.31 28.04
CA LEU A 9 3.20 -36.73 26.72
C LEU A 9 2.32 -35.49 26.45
N ALA A 10 1.23 -35.35 27.16
CA ALA A 10 0.32 -34.22 26.94
C ALA A 10 0.95 -32.85 27.27
N ALA A 11 1.66 -32.77 28.39
CA ALA A 11 2.32 -31.52 28.79
C ALA A 11 3.37 -31.02 27.80
N PRO A 12 4.34 -31.83 27.33
CA PRO A 12 5.31 -31.36 26.35
C PRO A 12 4.68 -31.04 24.98
N VAL A 13 3.64 -31.75 24.57
CA VAL A 13 2.90 -31.44 23.32
C VAL A 13 2.16 -30.12 23.46
N SER A 14 1.52 -29.86 24.59
CA SER A 14 0.84 -28.58 24.85
C SER A 14 1.82 -27.41 24.89
N ILE A 15 2.99 -27.60 25.50
CA ILE A 15 4.05 -26.56 25.52
C ILE A 15 4.56 -26.27 24.11
N LEU A 16 4.83 -27.31 23.32
CA LEU A 16 5.27 -27.15 21.94
C LEU A 16 4.23 -26.41 21.10
N PHE A 17 2.95 -26.78 21.25
CA PHE A 17 1.85 -26.10 20.55
C PHE A 17 1.75 -24.62 20.94
N LEU A 18 1.87 -24.29 22.22
CA LEU A 18 1.89 -22.90 22.71
C LEU A 18 3.10 -22.12 22.17
N LEU A 19 4.27 -22.74 22.09
CA LEU A 19 5.46 -22.10 21.51
C LEU A 19 5.29 -21.83 20.00
N VAL A 20 4.69 -22.79 19.27
CA VAL A 20 4.39 -22.61 17.84
C VAL A 20 3.36 -21.47 17.65
N LEU A 21 2.29 -21.45 18.43
CA LEU A 21 1.30 -20.36 18.40
C LEU A 21 1.95 -19.02 18.74
N PHE A 22 2.73 -18.98 19.80
CA PHE A 22 3.44 -17.76 20.21
C PHE A 22 4.38 -17.27 19.09
N SER A 23 5.17 -18.16 18.50
CA SER A 23 6.07 -17.80 17.40
C SER A 23 5.28 -17.32 16.17
N ALA A 24 4.17 -17.96 15.81
CA ALA A 24 3.34 -17.57 14.69
C ALA A 24 2.74 -16.16 14.86
N ILE A 25 2.39 -15.78 16.08
CA ILE A 25 1.83 -14.45 16.39
C ILE A 25 2.91 -13.37 16.46
N TRP A 26 4.05 -13.69 17.10
CA TRP A 26 5.07 -12.68 17.40
C TRP A 26 6.11 -12.48 16.30
N THR A 27 6.40 -13.51 15.50
CA THR A 27 7.40 -13.38 14.43
C THR A 27 7.06 -12.30 13.40
N PRO A 28 5.81 -12.21 12.89
CA PRO A 28 5.44 -11.13 11.99
C PRO A 28 5.59 -9.74 12.63
N ARG A 29 5.14 -9.60 13.88
CA ARG A 29 5.24 -8.32 14.62
C ARG A 29 6.68 -7.89 14.86
N LEU A 30 7.55 -8.82 15.21
CA LEU A 30 8.97 -8.53 15.41
C LEU A 30 9.67 -8.19 14.09
N ARG A 31 9.31 -8.86 12.99
CA ARG A 31 9.82 -8.53 11.65
C ARG A 31 9.38 -7.14 11.25
N TYR A 32 8.09 -6.83 11.37
CA TYR A 32 7.57 -5.50 11.09
C TYR A 32 8.26 -4.43 11.94
N ALA A 33 8.33 -4.61 13.24
CA ALA A 33 9.02 -3.67 14.14
C ALA A 33 10.50 -3.48 13.77
N SER A 34 11.16 -4.52 13.28
CA SER A 34 12.55 -4.44 12.80
C SER A 34 12.66 -3.69 11.48
N GLN A 35 11.76 -3.93 10.53
CA GLN A 35 11.72 -3.25 9.22
C GLN A 35 11.39 -1.76 9.41
N VAL A 36 10.33 -1.47 10.12
CA VAL A 36 9.89 -0.11 10.45
C VAL A 36 10.93 0.63 11.27
N GLY A 37 11.59 -0.06 12.21
CA GLY A 37 12.65 0.55 13.03
C GLY A 37 13.83 1.07 12.24
N ARG A 38 14.07 0.55 11.03
CA ARG A 38 15.16 0.95 10.14
C ARG A 38 14.72 1.63 8.87
N LEU A 39 13.43 1.57 8.50
CA LEU A 39 12.87 2.06 7.24
C LEU A 39 13.76 1.66 6.05
N THR A 40 14.05 0.37 5.95
CA THR A 40 14.92 -0.14 4.89
C THR A 40 14.24 -0.02 3.53
N GLU A 41 15.02 0.00 2.45
CA GLU A 41 14.49 0.03 1.08
C GLU A 41 13.54 -1.15 0.79
N GLU A 42 13.67 -2.26 1.51
CA GLU A 42 12.77 -3.42 1.41
C GLU A 42 11.30 -3.06 1.66
N ILE A 43 11.00 -2.04 2.48
CA ILE A 43 9.63 -1.55 2.67
C ILE A 43 9.06 -1.04 1.36
N LEU A 44 9.81 -0.30 0.58
CA LEU A 44 9.37 0.29 -0.69
C LEU A 44 9.06 -0.78 -1.75
N PHE A 45 9.73 -1.94 -1.67
CA PHE A 45 9.50 -3.08 -2.55
C PHE A 45 8.48 -4.07 -2.00
N SER A 46 7.97 -3.87 -0.79
CA SER A 46 6.97 -4.75 -0.20
C SER A 46 5.63 -4.67 -0.96
N ALA A 47 4.88 -5.77 -0.98
CA ALA A 47 3.54 -5.79 -1.55
C ALA A 47 2.61 -4.79 -0.84
N ASP A 48 2.80 -4.58 0.45
CA ASP A 48 2.03 -3.65 1.26
C ASP A 48 2.21 -2.21 0.81
N PHE A 49 3.47 -1.76 0.63
CA PHE A 49 3.74 -0.41 0.13
C PHE A 49 3.26 -0.24 -1.31
N ARG A 50 3.50 -1.24 -2.18
CA ARG A 50 3.12 -1.17 -3.61
C ARG A 50 1.62 -1.21 -3.83
N SER A 51 0.84 -1.83 -2.94
CA SER A 51 -0.63 -1.86 -3.02
C SER A 51 -1.28 -0.53 -2.65
N GLN A 52 -0.55 0.38 -1.98
CA GLN A 52 -1.05 1.69 -1.57
C GLN A 52 -2.44 1.61 -0.88
N PRO A 53 -2.60 0.80 0.18
CA PRO A 53 -3.92 0.56 0.76
C PRO A 53 -4.48 1.84 1.38
N VAL A 54 -5.77 2.08 1.18
CA VAL A 54 -6.46 3.29 1.67
C VAL A 54 -7.60 2.95 2.62
N SER A 55 -7.87 3.85 3.57
CA SER A 55 -9.07 3.83 4.41
C SER A 55 -9.68 5.23 4.48
N ASP A 56 -10.94 5.32 4.91
CA ASP A 56 -11.62 6.61 5.06
C ASP A 56 -10.91 7.51 6.08
N GLU A 57 -10.41 6.94 7.17
CA GLU A 57 -9.66 7.65 8.19
C GLU A 57 -8.35 8.23 7.62
N MET A 58 -7.61 7.42 6.85
CA MET A 58 -6.39 7.86 6.17
C MET A 58 -6.70 8.98 5.18
N MET A 59 -7.75 8.83 4.36
CA MET A 59 -8.13 9.83 3.36
C MET A 59 -8.56 11.15 3.98
N SER A 60 -9.13 11.14 5.18
CA SER A 60 -9.43 12.36 5.93
C SER A 60 -8.16 13.13 6.29
N LEU A 61 -7.13 12.43 6.81
CA LEU A 61 -5.83 13.06 7.11
C LEU A 61 -5.12 13.58 5.85
N VAL A 62 -5.14 12.78 4.78
CA VAL A 62 -4.53 13.14 3.49
C VAL A 62 -5.11 14.43 2.91
N LYS A 63 -6.42 14.67 3.08
CA LYS A 63 -7.10 15.87 2.59
C LYS A 63 -6.81 17.12 3.41
N GLU A 64 -6.48 16.96 4.67
CA GLU A 64 -6.31 18.09 5.62
C GLU A 64 -4.83 18.47 5.81
N TRP A 65 -3.89 17.60 5.41
CA TRP A 65 -2.45 17.84 5.58
C TRP A 65 -1.81 18.40 4.31
N ASP A 66 -0.85 19.32 4.47
CA ASP A 66 -0.19 20.01 3.36
C ASP A 66 0.56 19.08 2.39
N SER A 67 1.03 17.91 2.88
CA SER A 67 1.69 16.88 2.07
C SER A 67 0.90 15.58 2.17
N PRO A 68 0.06 15.27 1.17
CA PRO A 68 -0.68 14.02 1.09
C PRO A 68 0.19 12.78 1.29
N GLY A 69 1.36 12.74 0.66
CA GLY A 69 2.30 11.64 0.77
C GLY A 69 2.88 11.46 2.18
N GLU A 70 3.11 12.54 2.90
CA GLU A 70 3.56 12.48 4.29
C GLU A 70 2.46 11.93 5.20
N ALA A 71 1.23 12.39 5.04
CA ALA A 71 0.09 11.89 5.82
C ALA A 71 -0.16 10.41 5.55
N ALA A 72 -0.18 10.01 4.27
CA ALA A 72 -0.34 8.63 3.86
C ALA A 72 0.77 7.73 4.41
N GLY A 73 2.02 8.15 4.23
CA GLY A 73 3.19 7.40 4.69
C GLY A 73 3.22 7.21 6.21
N LEU A 74 2.88 8.25 6.97
CA LEU A 74 2.77 8.15 8.43
C LEU A 74 1.63 7.22 8.84
N PHE A 75 0.48 7.31 8.17
CA PHE A 75 -0.65 6.45 8.49
C PHE A 75 -0.32 4.97 8.30
N TRP A 76 0.36 4.60 7.21
CA TRP A 76 0.79 3.23 7.00
C TRP A 76 1.76 2.73 8.06
N LEU A 77 2.73 3.54 8.45
CA LEU A 77 3.68 3.13 9.50
C LEU A 77 3.02 2.98 10.87
N GLU A 78 2.08 3.84 11.21
CA GLU A 78 1.37 3.81 12.50
C GLU A 78 0.25 2.76 12.55
N SER A 79 -0.24 2.27 11.40
CA SER A 79 -1.29 1.28 11.28
C SER A 79 -0.84 -0.09 10.76
N ASP A 80 0.45 -0.33 10.61
CA ASP A 80 0.97 -1.52 9.92
C ASP A 80 0.25 -1.77 8.57
N PHE A 81 0.25 -0.76 7.71
CA PHE A 81 -0.43 -0.82 6.42
C PHE A 81 -1.90 -1.26 6.54
N LEU A 82 -2.63 -0.58 7.43
CA LEU A 82 -4.05 -0.81 7.74
C LEU A 82 -4.39 -2.14 8.45
N ARG A 83 -3.39 -2.90 8.90
CA ARG A 83 -3.64 -4.14 9.66
C ARG A 83 -4.02 -3.88 11.11
N GLU A 84 -3.58 -2.76 11.66
CA GLU A 84 -3.83 -2.36 13.04
C GLU A 84 -4.53 -0.98 13.08
N LYS A 85 -5.33 -0.77 14.13
CA LYS A 85 -5.90 0.56 14.37
C LYS A 85 -4.82 1.50 14.84
N THR A 86 -4.83 2.71 14.34
CA THR A 86 -3.95 3.78 14.79
C THR A 86 -4.72 4.86 15.54
N SER A 87 -4.03 5.59 16.39
CA SER A 87 -4.52 6.83 17.02
C SER A 87 -3.98 8.08 16.31
N LEU A 88 -3.47 7.93 15.09
CA LEU A 88 -3.00 9.06 14.30
C LEU A 88 -4.18 9.95 13.94
N SER A 89 -4.02 11.24 14.20
CA SER A 89 -5.02 12.26 13.90
C SER A 89 -4.29 13.55 13.46
N ILE A 90 -5.03 14.51 12.92
CA ILE A 90 -4.47 15.79 12.49
C ILE A 90 -3.77 16.51 13.64
N GLU A 91 -4.30 16.41 14.85
CA GLU A 91 -3.78 17.09 16.03
C GLU A 91 -2.41 16.55 16.48
N ASN A 92 -2.15 15.26 16.25
CA ASN A 92 -0.90 14.62 16.69
C ASN A 92 0.06 14.26 15.54
N LEU A 93 -0.32 14.55 14.30
CA LEU A 93 0.46 14.18 13.11
C LEU A 93 1.86 14.79 13.15
N SER A 94 2.01 16.06 13.50
CA SER A 94 3.31 16.73 13.64
C SER A 94 4.23 16.03 14.65
N GLU A 95 3.70 15.67 15.82
CA GLU A 95 4.46 14.96 16.84
C GLU A 95 4.91 13.57 16.35
N ARG A 96 4.02 12.86 15.66
CA ARG A 96 4.35 11.54 15.09
C ARG A 96 5.42 11.67 14.01
N ARG A 97 5.28 12.65 13.12
CA ARG A 97 6.29 12.98 12.10
C ARG A 97 7.68 13.20 12.72
N GLU A 98 7.79 14.00 13.78
CA GLU A 98 9.07 14.25 14.44
C GLU A 98 9.69 12.97 15.00
N ARG A 99 8.89 12.06 15.55
CA ARG A 99 9.37 10.75 16.02
C ARG A 99 9.89 9.86 14.88
N TRP A 100 9.29 9.93 13.70
CA TRP A 100 9.73 9.19 12.53
C TRP A 100 10.93 9.84 11.85
N ALA A 101 11.00 11.16 11.81
CA ALA A 101 12.03 11.94 11.14
C ALA A 101 13.46 11.63 11.62
N VAL A 102 13.62 11.18 12.85
CA VAL A 102 14.92 10.77 13.39
C VAL A 102 15.32 9.32 13.04
N ARG A 103 14.44 8.57 12.38
CA ARG A 103 14.71 7.18 12.00
C ARG A 103 15.57 7.09 10.74
N PRO A 104 16.58 6.19 10.71
CA PRO A 104 17.30 5.91 9.47
C PRO A 104 16.34 5.49 8.35
N GLY A 105 16.54 6.03 7.14
CA GLY A 105 15.71 5.74 5.97
C GLY A 105 14.43 6.56 5.85
N TRP A 106 14.08 7.39 6.85
CA TRP A 106 12.88 8.23 6.80
C TRP A 106 12.82 9.13 5.56
N SER A 107 13.89 9.81 5.20
CA SER A 107 13.92 10.69 4.02
C SER A 107 13.64 9.96 2.73
N THR A 108 14.21 8.77 2.55
CA THR A 108 13.97 7.92 1.37
C THR A 108 12.53 7.44 1.33
N TYR A 109 12.01 6.95 2.44
CA TYR A 109 10.63 6.51 2.56
C TYR A 109 9.64 7.66 2.27
N LEU A 110 9.84 8.81 2.89
CA LEU A 110 9.00 9.99 2.69
C LEU A 110 9.06 10.49 1.24
N SER A 111 10.23 10.50 0.62
CA SER A 111 10.36 10.87 -0.80
C SER A 111 9.57 9.95 -1.70
N ALA A 112 9.56 8.65 -1.44
CA ALA A 112 8.76 7.69 -2.19
C ALA A 112 7.25 7.91 -1.99
N CYS A 113 6.80 8.17 -0.75
CA CYS A 113 5.39 8.50 -0.48
C CYS A 113 4.97 9.77 -1.22
N ARG A 114 5.80 10.82 -1.18
CA ARG A 114 5.52 12.09 -1.85
C ARG A 114 5.49 11.95 -3.37
N ALA A 115 6.42 11.19 -3.95
CA ALA A 115 6.42 10.94 -5.39
C ALA A 115 5.13 10.28 -5.91
N VAL A 116 4.46 9.51 -5.06
CA VAL A 116 3.18 8.88 -5.42
C VAL A 116 1.98 9.79 -5.14
N TRP A 117 1.98 10.52 -4.04
CA TRP A 117 0.79 11.20 -3.53
C TRP A 117 0.78 12.70 -3.72
N ASP A 118 1.94 13.37 -3.65
CA ASP A 118 1.99 14.84 -3.78
C ASP A 118 2.01 15.27 -5.26
N ASP A 119 2.60 14.43 -6.13
CA ASP A 119 2.76 14.77 -7.56
C ASP A 119 1.54 14.38 -8.42
N VAL A 120 0.66 13.48 -7.95
CA VAL A 120 -0.52 13.06 -8.71
C VAL A 120 -1.61 14.14 -8.62
N VAL A 121 -1.84 14.83 -9.73
CA VAL A 121 -2.79 15.95 -9.81
C VAL A 121 -4.04 15.59 -10.59
N TYR A 122 -3.90 14.77 -11.65
CA TYR A 122 -4.97 14.51 -12.60
C TYR A 122 -5.29 13.02 -12.70
N PHE A 123 -6.57 12.71 -12.96
CA PHE A 123 -6.95 11.38 -13.41
C PHE A 123 -6.48 11.17 -14.85
N PRO A 124 -5.89 10.00 -15.21
CA PRO A 124 -5.17 9.82 -16.47
C PRO A 124 -6.05 9.88 -17.73
N VAL A 125 -7.37 9.77 -17.59
CA VAL A 125 -8.32 9.87 -18.71
C VAL A 125 -9.19 11.11 -18.52
N ALA A 126 -9.03 12.09 -19.40
CA ALA A 126 -9.83 13.31 -19.32
C ALA A 126 -11.30 13.04 -19.68
N SER A 127 -12.21 13.57 -18.85
CA SER A 127 -13.64 13.55 -19.17
C SER A 127 -13.98 14.58 -20.25
N ALA A 128 -14.74 14.18 -21.25
CA ALA A 128 -15.29 15.08 -22.25
C ALA A 128 -16.56 15.75 -21.69
N SER A 129 -16.50 17.03 -21.37
CA SER A 129 -17.63 17.77 -20.79
C SER A 129 -18.88 17.83 -21.70
N ASN A 130 -18.70 17.63 -22.98
CA ASN A 130 -19.78 17.64 -24.01
C ASN A 130 -20.28 16.24 -24.38
N ARG A 131 -19.75 15.17 -23.78
CA ARG A 131 -20.09 13.77 -24.04
C ARG A 131 -20.30 13.02 -22.72
N PRO A 132 -21.39 13.25 -21.99
CA PRO A 132 -21.65 12.60 -20.70
C PRO A 132 -21.91 11.09 -20.83
N ASP A 133 -22.18 10.61 -22.03
CA ASP A 133 -22.30 9.18 -22.39
C ASP A 133 -20.94 8.46 -22.48
N VAL A 134 -19.85 9.22 -22.57
CA VAL A 134 -18.49 8.71 -22.67
C VAL A 134 -17.86 8.75 -21.28
N SER A 135 -17.76 7.59 -20.67
CA SER A 135 -17.20 7.41 -19.34
C SER A 135 -16.21 6.26 -19.30
N VAL A 136 -15.47 6.15 -18.23
CA VAL A 136 -14.62 5.01 -17.93
C VAL A 136 -15.07 4.36 -16.64
N THR A 137 -14.81 3.07 -16.51
CA THR A 137 -14.98 2.31 -15.27
C THR A 137 -13.62 1.74 -14.87
N PHE A 138 -13.39 1.61 -13.58
CA PHE A 138 -12.19 0.98 -13.04
C PHE A 138 -12.54 0.36 -11.68
N GLU A 139 -11.75 -0.64 -11.30
CA GLU A 139 -11.82 -1.27 -10.00
C GLU A 139 -10.39 -1.53 -9.50
N ASP A 140 -10.23 -1.65 -8.21
CA ASP A 140 -8.96 -2.08 -7.65
C ASP A 140 -8.70 -3.53 -8.03
N SER A 141 -7.78 -3.74 -8.97
CA SER A 141 -7.36 -5.04 -9.46
C SER A 141 -5.91 -5.40 -9.09
N TRP A 142 -5.35 -4.72 -8.09
CA TRP A 142 -4.00 -4.97 -7.60
C TRP A 142 -3.80 -6.43 -7.20
N LEU A 143 -2.75 -7.04 -7.71
CA LEU A 143 -2.36 -8.44 -7.53
C LEU A 143 -3.39 -9.49 -8.01
N PHE A 144 -4.44 -9.12 -8.74
CA PHE A 144 -5.28 -10.11 -9.42
C PHE A 144 -4.43 -10.98 -10.34
N GLY A 145 -4.66 -12.30 -10.32
CA GLY A 145 -3.91 -13.25 -11.12
C GLY A 145 -4.00 -12.94 -12.62
N ARG A 146 -2.86 -12.88 -13.28
CA ARG A 146 -2.72 -12.72 -14.73
C ARG A 146 -1.96 -13.90 -15.30
N SER A 147 -2.47 -14.49 -16.39
CA SER A 147 -1.83 -15.59 -17.11
C SER A 147 -1.13 -15.16 -18.40
N TYR A 148 -1.47 -13.98 -18.93
CA TYR A 148 -0.81 -13.44 -20.13
C TYR A 148 0.63 -13.03 -19.81
N GLY A 149 1.59 -13.58 -20.53
CA GLY A 149 3.00 -13.34 -20.30
C GLY A 149 3.62 -14.13 -19.14
N GLY A 150 2.92 -15.17 -18.63
CA GLY A 150 3.28 -15.96 -17.48
C GLY A 150 2.39 -15.69 -16.26
N GLU A 151 2.48 -16.56 -15.24
CA GLU A 151 1.75 -16.35 -13.99
C GLU A 151 2.38 -15.20 -13.20
N ARG A 152 1.61 -14.16 -12.97
CA ARG A 152 2.03 -12.97 -12.20
C ARG A 152 0.82 -12.27 -11.58
N GLY A 153 1.06 -11.42 -10.60
CA GLY A 153 0.06 -10.46 -10.11
C GLY A 153 -0.09 -9.27 -11.06
N HIS A 154 -1.28 -8.71 -11.14
CA HIS A 154 -1.53 -7.43 -11.82
C HIS A 154 -0.98 -6.27 -10.97
N GLU A 155 -0.05 -5.52 -11.51
CA GLU A 155 0.53 -4.36 -10.83
C GLU A 155 0.01 -3.06 -11.47
N GLY A 156 -1.27 -2.79 -11.27
CA GLY A 156 -1.92 -1.62 -11.81
C GLY A 156 -3.44 -1.70 -11.72
N THR A 157 -4.12 -0.72 -12.27
CA THR A 157 -5.56 -0.64 -12.39
C THR A 157 -5.95 -0.56 -13.86
N ASP A 158 -6.78 -1.49 -14.32
CA ASP A 158 -7.33 -1.44 -15.66
C ASP A 158 -8.44 -0.36 -15.72
N ILE A 159 -8.30 0.59 -16.62
CA ILE A 159 -9.32 1.61 -16.89
C ILE A 159 -10.06 1.20 -18.16
N MET A 160 -11.33 0.87 -18.02
CA MET A 160 -12.16 0.33 -19.10
C MET A 160 -13.03 1.42 -19.71
N ALA A 161 -12.96 1.56 -21.02
CA ALA A 161 -13.79 2.48 -21.79
C ALA A 161 -15.24 1.96 -21.93
N THR A 162 -16.24 2.81 -21.71
CA THR A 162 -17.64 2.44 -21.94
C THR A 162 -17.99 2.42 -23.43
N VAL A 163 -17.29 3.21 -24.24
CA VAL A 163 -17.43 3.24 -25.71
C VAL A 163 -16.10 2.77 -26.32
N ASN A 164 -16.11 1.64 -27.01
CA ASN A 164 -14.92 1.10 -27.64
C ASN A 164 -14.67 1.74 -29.01
N GLU A 165 -14.28 3.00 -29.02
CA GLU A 165 -13.98 3.78 -30.22
C GLU A 165 -12.59 4.41 -30.11
N ARG A 166 -11.75 4.18 -31.14
CA ARG A 166 -10.39 4.70 -31.15
C ARG A 166 -10.37 6.23 -31.18
N GLY A 167 -9.55 6.83 -30.32
CA GLY A 167 -9.38 8.29 -30.25
C GLY A 167 -10.48 9.00 -29.45
N MET A 168 -11.42 8.28 -28.84
CA MET A 168 -12.50 8.84 -28.03
C MET A 168 -12.00 9.35 -26.68
N TYR A 169 -11.00 8.71 -26.08
CA TYR A 169 -10.52 8.99 -24.73
C TYR A 169 -9.12 9.63 -24.79
N PRO A 170 -8.98 10.92 -24.53
CA PRO A 170 -7.67 11.54 -24.40
C PRO A 170 -7.01 11.05 -23.12
N VAL A 171 -5.77 10.60 -23.22
CA VAL A 171 -4.93 10.24 -22.09
C VAL A 171 -4.01 11.41 -21.78
N ILE A 172 -3.94 11.78 -20.52
CA ILE A 172 -3.11 12.90 -20.03
C ILE A 172 -2.10 12.39 -18.99
N SER A 173 -1.03 13.13 -18.80
CA SER A 173 -0.10 12.87 -17.69
C SER A 173 -0.80 13.13 -16.36
N MET A 174 -0.60 12.24 -15.41
CA MET A 174 -1.12 12.38 -14.03
C MET A 174 -0.30 13.37 -13.19
N THR A 175 0.96 13.56 -13.60
CA THR A 175 1.97 14.37 -12.91
C THR A 175 2.68 15.27 -13.91
N ASP A 176 3.42 16.26 -13.40
CA ASP A 176 4.41 16.96 -14.21
C ASP A 176 5.51 15.99 -14.63
N GLY A 177 6.09 16.24 -15.80
CA GLY A 177 7.13 15.35 -16.34
C GLY A 177 7.76 15.86 -17.64
N ILE A 178 8.76 15.13 -18.10
CA ILE A 178 9.49 15.41 -19.37
C ILE A 178 9.22 14.27 -20.33
N VAL A 179 8.83 14.59 -21.56
CA VAL A 179 8.68 13.60 -22.62
C VAL A 179 10.08 13.20 -23.14
N GLU A 180 10.52 12.01 -22.75
CA GLU A 180 11.81 11.48 -23.20
C GLU A 180 11.73 10.83 -24.58
N ASN A 181 10.63 10.14 -24.88
CA ASN A 181 10.42 9.44 -26.13
C ASN A 181 9.02 9.66 -26.68
N LYS A 182 8.91 9.84 -27.97
CA LYS A 182 7.65 9.91 -28.70
C LYS A 182 7.72 8.99 -29.92
N GLY A 183 6.86 7.99 -29.99
CA GLY A 183 6.83 7.05 -31.10
C GLY A 183 5.64 6.12 -31.02
N TRP A 184 5.47 5.32 -32.05
CA TRP A 184 4.52 4.21 -32.05
C TRP A 184 5.27 2.97 -31.57
N LEU A 185 4.65 2.21 -30.69
CA LEU A 185 5.10 0.84 -30.41
C LEU A 185 4.67 -0.01 -31.62
N GLU A 186 5.63 -0.53 -32.36
CA GLU A 186 5.40 -1.51 -33.42
C GLU A 186 5.08 -2.91 -32.86
#